data_7c970ec2aafefd32ca3b2468f66988c6
#
_entry.id   7c970ec2aafefd32ca3b2468f66988c6
#
_cell.length_a   1.000
_cell.length_b   1.000
_cell.length_c   1.000
_cell.angle_alpha   90.00
_cell.angle_beta   90.00
_cell.angle_gamma   90.00
#
_symmetry.space_group_name_H-M   'P 1'
#
loop_
_entity.id
_entity.type
_entity.pdbx_description
1 polymer ?
#
loop_
_entity_poly.entity_id
_entity_poly.type
_entity_poly.pdbx_seq_one_letter_code
_entity_poly.pdbx_strand_id
1 'polypeptide(L)'
;MEPQALPSRITFISHAATLASRHASFPLDEAITEGELEKLAAMGWVAPSAQQVCCGPERRTWQTATALGLRPTETVEIGECNYGMWGGKQIDEIQASNPAGLAAWLTDVQATPHGGESIAQLVARVGAWLEKQANAGHTVAVTHPAVIRGAILCCLQAPLTSFWRLDIAPLSVTDLRFNGRSWTARSSGCPLHR
;
A
#
# COMPACT_ATOMS: atom_id res chain seq x y z
N MET A 1 -4.61 25.38 -27.59
CA MET A 1 -3.64 24.27 -27.50
C MET A 1 -3.79 23.70 -26.10
N GLU A 2 -4.46 22.54 -25.98
CA GLU A 2 -4.59 21.90 -24.67
C GLU A 2 -3.18 21.56 -24.16
N PRO A 3 -2.91 21.76 -22.85
CA PRO A 3 -1.63 21.38 -22.28
C PRO A 3 -1.46 19.86 -22.47
N GLN A 4 -0.41 19.47 -23.17
CA GLN A 4 -0.09 18.07 -23.37
C GLN A 4 0.12 17.42 -21.99
N ALA A 5 -0.74 16.47 -21.63
CA ALA A 5 -0.65 15.76 -20.37
C ALA A 5 0.72 15.08 -20.26
N LEU A 6 1.48 15.43 -19.23
CA LEU A 6 2.79 14.82 -18.98
C LEU A 6 2.60 13.35 -18.55
N PRO A 7 3.40 12.43 -19.10
CA PRO A 7 3.36 11.06 -18.63
C PRO A 7 3.77 11.00 -17.15
N SER A 8 2.99 10.27 -16.36
CA SER A 8 3.29 10.11 -14.93
C SER A 8 3.59 8.66 -14.59
N ARG A 9 4.32 8.47 -13.52
CA ARG A 9 4.72 7.17 -13.01
C ARG A 9 4.59 7.13 -11.50
N ILE A 10 4.08 6.03 -10.98
CA ILE A 10 4.14 5.75 -9.55
C ILE A 10 4.92 4.47 -9.34
N THR A 11 5.96 4.53 -8.52
CA THR A 11 6.66 3.37 -8.00
C THR A 11 6.23 3.19 -6.55
N PHE A 12 5.30 2.27 -6.32
CA PHE A 12 4.95 1.84 -4.97
C PHE A 12 6.01 0.90 -4.42
N ILE A 13 6.35 1.09 -3.15
CA ILE A 13 7.17 0.19 -2.36
C ILE A 13 6.33 -0.26 -1.17
N SER A 14 6.09 -1.55 -1.04
CA SER A 14 5.47 -2.12 0.15
C SER A 14 6.46 -2.03 1.31
N HIS A 15 6.00 -1.55 2.48
CA HIS A 15 6.86 -1.44 3.66
C HIS A 15 7.51 -2.78 4.05
N ALA A 16 8.62 -2.72 4.76
CA ALA A 16 9.30 -3.91 5.29
C ALA A 16 8.45 -4.64 6.34
N ALA A 17 8.74 -5.91 6.58
CA ALA A 17 7.96 -6.74 7.48
C ALA A 17 7.97 -6.21 8.92
N THR A 18 6.80 -6.34 9.58
CA THR A 18 6.58 -6.07 11.01
C THR A 18 6.29 -7.37 11.75
N LEU A 19 6.21 -7.32 13.07
CA LEU A 19 5.72 -8.47 13.84
C LEU A 19 4.27 -8.80 13.50
N ALA A 20 3.42 -7.79 13.28
CA ALA A 20 2.03 -8.00 12.88
C ALA A 20 1.93 -8.79 11.58
N SER A 21 2.72 -8.42 10.55
CA SER A 21 2.70 -9.13 9.26
C SER A 21 3.21 -10.58 9.39
N ARG A 22 4.14 -10.86 10.31
CA ARG A 22 4.66 -12.23 10.56
C ARG A 22 3.68 -13.10 11.34
N HIS A 23 2.86 -12.50 12.19
CA HIS A 23 1.91 -13.21 13.06
C HIS A 23 0.49 -13.19 12.50
N ALA A 24 0.28 -12.78 11.24
CA ALA A 24 -1.04 -12.64 10.63
C ALA A 24 -1.99 -11.82 11.52
N SER A 25 -1.50 -10.69 12.05
CA SER A 25 -2.27 -9.78 12.89
C SER A 25 -2.69 -8.54 12.11
N PHE A 26 -3.84 -7.97 12.46
CA PHE A 26 -4.24 -6.65 11.98
C PHE A 26 -3.29 -5.59 12.58
N PRO A 27 -2.59 -4.79 11.75
CA PRO A 27 -1.55 -3.92 12.25
C PRO A 27 -2.10 -2.77 13.10
N LEU A 28 -1.29 -2.32 14.05
CA LEU A 28 -1.35 -1.02 14.69
C LEU A 28 -0.25 -0.12 14.07
N ASP A 29 0.17 0.94 14.79
CA ASP A 29 1.31 1.75 14.37
C ASP A 29 2.62 1.19 14.96
N GLU A 30 2.98 -0.03 14.55
CA GLU A 30 4.22 -0.67 14.97
C GLU A 30 5.41 -0.37 14.04
N ALA A 31 6.61 -0.56 14.57
CA ALA A 31 7.87 -0.44 13.82
C ALA A 31 8.13 -1.68 12.95
N ILE A 32 8.99 -1.55 11.94
CA ILE A 32 9.61 -2.69 11.27
C ILE A 32 10.56 -3.42 12.22
N THR A 33 10.84 -4.72 11.96
CA THR A 33 11.74 -5.49 12.82
C THR A 33 13.20 -5.05 12.64
N GLU A 34 14.05 -5.26 13.67
CA GLU A 34 15.49 -4.95 13.57
C GLU A 34 16.16 -5.69 12.41
N GLY A 35 15.84 -6.96 12.20
CA GLY A 35 16.37 -7.72 11.08
C GLY A 35 15.97 -7.18 9.71
N GLU A 36 14.83 -6.49 9.60
CA GLU A 36 14.45 -5.79 8.36
C GLU A 36 15.25 -4.49 8.18
N LEU A 37 15.54 -3.76 9.27
CA LEU A 37 16.44 -2.59 9.21
C LEU A 37 17.84 -2.99 8.74
N GLU A 38 18.40 -4.07 9.27
CA GLU A 38 19.70 -4.60 8.85
C GLU A 38 19.72 -5.01 7.37
N LYS A 39 18.68 -5.71 6.91
CA LYS A 39 18.53 -6.08 5.49
C LYS A 39 18.47 -4.86 4.58
N LEU A 40 17.67 -3.85 4.94
CA LEU A 40 17.57 -2.61 4.17
C LEU A 40 18.90 -1.88 4.09
N ALA A 41 19.63 -1.78 5.21
CA ALA A 41 20.95 -1.15 5.26
C ALA A 41 21.98 -1.89 4.37
N ALA A 42 21.90 -3.22 4.31
CA ALA A 42 22.80 -4.06 3.51
C ALA A 42 22.41 -4.14 2.03
N MET A 43 21.17 -3.79 1.67
CA MET A 43 20.61 -4.01 0.33
C MET A 43 21.31 -3.19 -0.76
N GLY A 44 21.83 -1.99 -0.43
CA GLY A 44 22.48 -1.10 -1.40
C GLY A 44 21.53 -0.65 -2.52
N TRP A 45 20.24 -0.58 -2.25
CA TRP A 45 19.24 -0.12 -3.20
C TRP A 45 19.45 1.36 -3.54
N VAL A 46 19.31 1.68 -4.82
CA VAL A 46 19.42 3.06 -5.30
C VAL A 46 18.04 3.58 -5.69
N ALA A 47 17.64 4.67 -5.06
CA ALA A 47 16.37 5.31 -5.35
C ALA A 47 16.32 5.80 -6.81
N PRO A 48 15.25 5.51 -7.54
CA PRO A 48 15.05 6.13 -8.85
C PRO A 48 14.89 7.64 -8.71
N SER A 49 15.32 8.39 -9.71
CA SER A 49 15.02 9.83 -9.76
C SER A 49 13.51 10.04 -9.80
N ALA A 50 12.97 10.83 -8.89
CA ALA A 50 11.55 11.11 -8.76
C ALA A 50 11.32 12.59 -8.44
N GLN A 51 10.20 13.15 -8.92
CA GLN A 51 9.76 14.49 -8.59
C GLN A 51 9.17 14.57 -7.19
N GLN A 52 8.56 13.47 -6.74
CA GLN A 52 7.93 13.37 -5.43
C GLN A 52 8.30 12.05 -4.75
N VAL A 53 8.53 12.14 -3.44
CA VAL A 53 8.69 10.97 -2.57
C VAL A 53 7.72 11.13 -1.42
N CYS A 54 6.85 10.15 -1.21
CA CYS A 54 5.88 10.17 -0.13
C CYS A 54 5.80 8.82 0.59
N CYS A 55 5.22 8.82 1.79
CA CYS A 55 4.92 7.60 2.52
C CYS A 55 3.61 7.73 3.31
N GLY A 56 3.01 6.61 3.68
CA GLY A 56 1.93 6.57 4.65
C GLY A 56 2.36 7.16 6.01
N PRO A 57 1.41 7.53 6.88
CA PRO A 57 1.72 8.16 8.17
C PRO A 57 2.31 7.19 9.20
N GLU A 58 2.18 5.88 9.01
CA GLU A 58 2.59 4.87 9.98
C GLU A 58 4.11 4.72 10.07
N ARG A 59 4.62 4.43 11.26
CA ARG A 59 6.05 4.29 11.56
C ARG A 59 6.78 3.35 10.59
N ARG A 60 6.18 2.21 10.25
CA ARG A 60 6.79 1.21 9.36
C ARG A 60 7.05 1.74 7.94
N THR A 61 6.20 2.63 7.41
CA THR A 61 6.40 3.26 6.09
C THR A 61 7.52 4.28 6.14
N TRP A 62 7.56 5.12 7.18
CA TRP A 62 8.62 6.08 7.44
C TRP A 62 9.98 5.39 7.61
N GLN A 63 10.05 4.36 8.45
CA GLN A 63 11.27 3.62 8.70
C GLN A 63 11.78 2.92 7.44
N THR A 64 10.88 2.31 6.66
CA THR A 64 11.24 1.70 5.37
C THR A 64 11.78 2.75 4.41
N ALA A 65 11.09 3.87 4.23
CA ALA A 65 11.52 4.93 3.34
C ALA A 65 12.90 5.50 3.75
N THR A 66 13.08 5.80 5.04
CA THR A 66 14.34 6.35 5.56
C THR A 66 15.50 5.37 5.43
N ALA A 67 15.26 4.09 5.72
CA ALA A 67 16.29 3.05 5.58
C ALA A 67 16.70 2.81 4.12
N LEU A 68 15.81 3.10 3.16
CA LEU A 68 16.10 3.13 1.72
C LEU A 68 16.78 4.44 1.27
N GLY A 69 17.12 5.36 2.17
CA GLY A 69 17.74 6.65 1.84
C GLY A 69 16.77 7.67 1.24
N LEU A 70 15.47 7.40 1.29
CA LEU A 70 14.45 8.33 0.81
C LEU A 70 14.15 9.43 1.85
N ARG A 71 13.65 10.57 1.38
CA ARG A 71 13.16 11.68 2.21
C ARG A 71 11.68 11.92 1.87
N PRO A 72 10.77 11.14 2.46
CA PRO A 72 9.37 11.20 2.09
C PRO A 72 8.65 12.40 2.74
N THR A 73 7.55 12.82 2.10
CA THR A 73 6.51 13.63 2.72
C THR A 73 5.37 12.70 3.14
N GLU A 74 4.83 12.92 4.33
CA GLU A 74 3.68 12.17 4.82
C GLU A 74 2.44 12.42 3.96
N THR A 75 1.71 11.35 3.68
CA THR A 75 0.51 11.38 2.83
C THR A 75 -0.55 10.46 3.43
N VAL A 76 -1.54 11.03 4.08
CA VAL A 76 -2.59 10.28 4.80
C VAL A 76 -3.46 9.42 3.88
N GLU A 77 -3.61 9.85 2.62
CA GLU A 77 -4.40 9.14 1.62
C GLU A 77 -3.81 7.78 1.23
N ILE A 78 -2.55 7.52 1.52
CA ILE A 78 -1.90 6.22 1.31
C ILE A 78 -1.53 5.53 2.63
N GLY A 79 -2.19 5.92 3.72
CA GLY A 79 -2.12 5.24 5.01
C GLY A 79 -2.80 3.86 5.00
N GLU A 80 -2.55 3.08 6.03
CA GLU A 80 -3.12 1.73 6.20
C GLU A 80 -4.65 1.75 6.22
N CYS A 81 -5.25 0.61 5.92
CA CYS A 81 -6.66 0.38 6.17
C CYS A 81 -6.97 0.52 7.67
N ASN A 82 -8.00 1.26 8.00
CA ASN A 82 -8.44 1.35 9.40
C ASN A 82 -9.19 0.08 9.80
N TYR A 83 -8.55 -0.77 10.58
CA TYR A 83 -9.12 -2.03 11.06
C TYR A 83 -9.93 -1.88 12.37
N GLY A 84 -10.18 -0.65 12.85
CA GLY A 84 -11.01 -0.38 14.01
C GLY A 84 -10.66 -1.27 15.21
N MET A 85 -11.66 -1.96 15.79
CA MET A 85 -11.48 -2.82 16.97
C MET A 85 -10.68 -4.11 16.72
N TRP A 86 -10.32 -4.42 15.47
CA TRP A 86 -9.47 -5.57 15.15
C TRP A 86 -7.97 -5.23 15.19
N GLY A 87 -7.62 -3.94 15.19
CA GLY A 87 -6.22 -3.52 15.31
C GLY A 87 -5.50 -4.20 16.48
N GLY A 88 -4.33 -4.78 16.21
CA GLY A 88 -3.50 -5.52 17.17
C GLY A 88 -3.91 -6.98 17.40
N LYS A 89 -5.06 -7.44 16.91
CA LYS A 89 -5.53 -8.82 17.09
C LYS A 89 -5.04 -9.71 15.96
N GLN A 90 -4.83 -10.99 16.26
CA GLN A 90 -4.52 -12.00 15.26
C GLN A 90 -5.81 -12.43 14.52
N ILE A 91 -5.65 -12.88 13.28
CA ILE A 91 -6.79 -13.38 12.48
C ILE A 91 -7.47 -14.56 13.18
N ASP A 92 -6.71 -15.46 13.82
CA ASP A 92 -7.24 -16.58 14.56
C ASP A 92 -8.08 -16.16 15.77
N GLU A 93 -7.71 -15.09 16.45
CA GLU A 93 -8.50 -14.52 17.57
C GLU A 93 -9.85 -13.99 17.07
N ILE A 94 -9.85 -13.33 15.91
CA ILE A 94 -11.08 -12.87 15.26
C ILE A 94 -11.91 -14.06 14.78
N GLN A 95 -11.28 -15.06 14.18
CA GLN A 95 -11.96 -16.28 13.73
C GLN A 95 -12.66 -16.99 14.93
N ALA A 96 -12.04 -17.00 16.09
CA ALA A 96 -12.60 -17.61 17.29
C ALA A 96 -13.73 -16.77 17.90
N SER A 97 -13.59 -15.43 17.94
CA SER A 97 -14.52 -14.52 18.65
C SER A 97 -15.63 -13.96 17.79
N ASN A 98 -15.40 -13.77 16.48
CA ASN A 98 -16.36 -13.20 15.53
C ASN A 98 -16.20 -13.82 14.11
N PRO A 99 -16.43 -15.12 13.95
CA PRO A 99 -16.26 -15.80 12.66
C PRO A 99 -17.17 -15.25 11.56
N ALA A 100 -18.39 -14.85 11.90
CA ALA A 100 -19.34 -14.27 10.94
C ALA A 100 -18.85 -12.89 10.45
N GLY A 101 -18.29 -12.06 11.34
CA GLY A 101 -17.69 -10.79 10.97
C GLY A 101 -16.48 -10.96 10.06
N LEU A 102 -15.60 -11.91 10.37
CA LEU A 102 -14.44 -12.21 9.52
C LEU A 102 -14.87 -12.71 8.13
N ALA A 103 -15.85 -13.60 8.08
CA ALA A 103 -16.41 -14.07 6.82
C ALA A 103 -17.03 -12.94 5.98
N ALA A 104 -17.80 -12.04 6.62
CA ALA A 104 -18.37 -10.88 5.96
C ALA A 104 -17.28 -9.97 5.38
N TRP A 105 -16.23 -9.66 6.15
CA TRP A 105 -15.13 -8.81 5.69
C TRP A 105 -14.36 -9.40 4.50
N LEU A 106 -14.22 -10.72 4.44
CA LEU A 106 -13.54 -11.41 3.34
C LEU A 106 -14.40 -11.53 2.06
N THR A 107 -15.73 -11.46 2.17
CA THR A 107 -16.66 -11.71 1.04
C THR A 107 -17.45 -10.50 0.59
N ASP A 108 -17.69 -9.53 1.48
CA ASP A 108 -18.41 -8.29 1.18
C ASP A 108 -17.48 -7.07 1.31
N VAL A 109 -17.17 -6.47 0.19
CA VAL A 109 -16.27 -5.31 0.11
C VAL A 109 -16.78 -4.05 0.81
N GLN A 110 -18.07 -4.00 1.17
CA GLN A 110 -18.70 -2.91 1.92
C GLN A 110 -18.71 -3.17 3.44
N ALA A 111 -18.45 -4.42 3.87
CA ALA A 111 -18.54 -4.79 5.27
C ALA A 111 -17.48 -4.10 6.13
N THR A 112 -17.90 -3.62 7.30
CA THR A 112 -17.03 -3.02 8.32
C THR A 112 -17.28 -3.66 9.70
N PRO A 113 -17.16 -4.99 9.86
CA PRO A 113 -17.46 -5.66 11.13
C PRO A 113 -16.56 -5.24 12.28
N HIS A 114 -15.45 -4.60 11.98
CA HIS A 114 -14.48 -4.02 12.92
C HIS A 114 -14.76 -2.54 13.27
N GLY A 115 -15.76 -1.91 12.63
CA GLY A 115 -16.06 -0.48 12.85
C GLY A 115 -15.05 0.50 12.27
N GLY A 116 -14.19 0.02 11.36
CA GLY A 116 -13.19 0.84 10.67
C GLY A 116 -13.56 1.08 9.20
N GLU A 117 -12.56 1.03 8.31
CA GLU A 117 -12.70 1.30 6.87
C GLU A 117 -13.04 0.02 6.09
N SER A 118 -14.05 0.06 5.21
CA SER A 118 -14.33 -1.04 4.30
C SER A 118 -13.32 -1.10 3.14
N ILE A 119 -13.21 -2.25 2.47
CA ILE A 119 -12.36 -2.38 1.28
C ILE A 119 -12.81 -1.38 0.19
N ALA A 120 -14.11 -1.17 0.04
CA ALA A 120 -14.62 -0.20 -0.93
C ALA A 120 -14.22 1.24 -0.58
N GLN A 121 -14.25 1.64 0.69
CA GLN A 121 -13.80 2.95 1.13
C GLN A 121 -12.29 3.13 0.93
N LEU A 122 -11.49 2.13 1.29
CA LEU A 122 -10.05 2.13 1.04
C LEU A 122 -9.74 2.33 -0.45
N VAL A 123 -10.36 1.54 -1.33
CA VAL A 123 -10.10 1.63 -2.78
C VAL A 123 -10.56 2.97 -3.34
N ALA A 124 -11.68 3.52 -2.88
CA ALA A 124 -12.15 4.85 -3.29
C ALA A 124 -11.15 5.95 -2.88
N ARG A 125 -10.63 5.92 -1.64
CA ARG A 125 -9.62 6.86 -1.13
C ARG A 125 -8.33 6.79 -1.96
N VAL A 126 -7.84 5.59 -2.20
CA VAL A 126 -6.62 5.35 -2.99
C VAL A 126 -6.83 5.77 -4.45
N GLY A 127 -8.01 5.50 -5.03
CA GLY A 127 -8.37 5.94 -6.38
C GLY A 127 -8.35 7.46 -6.52
N ALA A 128 -8.96 8.19 -5.57
CA ALA A 128 -8.94 9.64 -5.55
C ALA A 128 -7.50 10.22 -5.42
N TRP A 129 -6.64 9.57 -4.65
CA TRP A 129 -5.23 9.95 -4.57
C TRP A 129 -4.50 9.66 -5.89
N LEU A 130 -4.74 8.51 -6.50
CA LEU A 130 -4.14 8.11 -7.78
C LEU A 130 -4.48 9.12 -8.90
N GLU A 131 -5.71 9.61 -8.95
CA GLU A 131 -6.14 10.64 -9.90
C GLU A 131 -5.34 11.94 -9.75
N LYS A 132 -5.04 12.36 -8.52
CA LYS A 132 -4.20 13.54 -8.26
C LYS A 132 -2.75 13.35 -8.74
N GLN A 133 -2.29 12.12 -8.88
CA GLN A 133 -0.95 11.82 -9.40
C GLN A 133 -0.87 11.84 -10.94
N ALA A 134 -2.00 11.88 -11.63
CA ALA A 134 -2.02 12.09 -13.06
C ALA A 134 -1.38 13.46 -13.38
N ASN A 135 -0.36 13.48 -14.23
CA ASN A 135 0.44 14.67 -14.58
C ASN A 135 1.43 15.16 -13.49
N ALA A 136 1.66 14.40 -12.43
CA ALA A 136 2.60 14.77 -11.35
C ALA A 136 4.06 14.35 -11.61
N GLY A 137 4.35 13.73 -12.76
CA GLY A 137 5.65 13.16 -13.06
C GLY A 137 5.89 11.82 -12.35
N HIS A 138 7.11 11.55 -11.89
CA HIS A 138 7.42 10.31 -11.18
C HIS A 138 7.29 10.49 -9.67
N THR A 139 6.42 9.70 -9.05
CA THR A 139 6.24 9.61 -7.60
C THR A 139 6.77 8.26 -7.09
N VAL A 140 7.59 8.28 -6.05
CA VAL A 140 7.94 7.08 -5.26
C VAL A 140 7.09 7.11 -3.98
N ALA A 141 6.30 6.07 -3.73
CA ALA A 141 5.37 6.00 -2.60
C ALA A 141 5.64 4.74 -1.77
N VAL A 142 6.10 4.92 -0.52
CA VAL A 142 6.25 3.82 0.44
C VAL A 142 4.96 3.67 1.24
N THR A 143 4.29 2.52 1.11
CA THR A 143 2.95 2.34 1.67
C THR A 143 2.67 0.87 2.04
N HIS A 144 1.40 0.52 2.16
CA HIS A 144 0.88 -0.73 2.69
C HIS A 144 0.40 -1.67 1.57
N PRO A 145 0.45 -2.99 1.78
CA PRO A 145 -0.10 -3.96 0.83
C PRO A 145 -1.56 -3.67 0.43
N ALA A 146 -2.40 -3.27 1.39
CA ALA A 146 -3.80 -2.95 1.14
C ALA A 146 -3.98 -1.76 0.18
N VAL A 147 -3.18 -0.71 0.34
CA VAL A 147 -3.18 0.48 -0.54
C VAL A 147 -2.72 0.11 -1.95
N ILE A 148 -1.65 -0.69 -2.07
CA ILE A 148 -1.12 -1.12 -3.38
C ILE A 148 -2.16 -2.00 -4.11
N ARG A 149 -2.84 -2.91 -3.41
CA ARG A 149 -3.98 -3.67 -3.97
C ARG A 149 -5.05 -2.73 -4.51
N GLY A 150 -5.45 -1.73 -3.71
CA GLY A 150 -6.42 -0.72 -4.12
C GLY A 150 -5.99 0.05 -5.38
N ALA A 151 -4.75 0.49 -5.45
CA ALA A 151 -4.20 1.19 -6.61
C ALA A 151 -4.20 0.31 -7.88
N ILE A 152 -3.87 -0.98 -7.74
CA ILE A 152 -3.92 -1.94 -8.86
C ILE A 152 -5.36 -2.12 -9.34
N LEU A 153 -6.33 -2.30 -8.44
CA LEU A 153 -7.74 -2.44 -8.82
C LEU A 153 -8.26 -1.20 -9.55
N CYS A 154 -7.94 0.01 -9.07
CA CYS A 154 -8.29 1.26 -9.75
C CYS A 154 -7.65 1.32 -11.15
N CYS A 155 -6.36 1.02 -11.25
CA CYS A 155 -5.61 1.01 -12.50
C CYS A 155 -6.21 0.06 -13.54
N LEU A 156 -6.59 -1.15 -13.12
CA LEU A 156 -7.14 -2.20 -13.98
C LEU A 156 -8.66 -2.08 -14.17
N GLN A 157 -9.34 -1.16 -13.47
CA GLN A 157 -10.80 -1.09 -13.39
C GLN A 157 -11.41 -2.46 -13.03
N ALA A 158 -10.71 -3.20 -12.16
CA ALA A 158 -11.09 -4.55 -11.78
C ALA A 158 -12.20 -4.53 -10.72
N PRO A 159 -13.04 -5.59 -10.65
CA PRO A 159 -14.02 -5.74 -9.59
C PRO A 159 -13.35 -5.70 -8.21
N LEU A 160 -13.93 -5.00 -7.23
CA LEU A 160 -13.39 -4.90 -5.87
C LEU A 160 -13.26 -6.27 -5.19
N THR A 161 -14.06 -7.25 -5.57
CA THR A 161 -13.97 -8.65 -5.12
C THR A 161 -12.64 -9.33 -5.48
N SER A 162 -11.86 -8.73 -6.38
CA SER A 162 -10.50 -9.19 -6.72
C SER A 162 -9.44 -8.77 -5.71
N PHE A 163 -9.78 -7.94 -4.70
CA PHE A 163 -8.84 -7.40 -3.71
C PHE A 163 -8.00 -8.50 -3.03
N TRP A 164 -8.64 -9.59 -2.63
CA TRP A 164 -8.01 -10.71 -1.94
C TRP A 164 -7.24 -11.66 -2.86
N ARG A 165 -7.27 -11.43 -4.18
CA ARG A 165 -6.53 -12.23 -5.18
C ARG A 165 -5.18 -11.64 -5.53
N LEU A 166 -4.84 -10.50 -4.96
CA LEU A 166 -3.56 -9.83 -5.14
C LEU A 166 -2.69 -10.09 -3.92
N ASP A 167 -1.50 -10.62 -4.14
CA ASP A 167 -0.48 -10.75 -3.10
C ASP A 167 0.60 -9.71 -3.29
N ILE A 168 0.86 -8.94 -2.22
CA ILE A 168 1.86 -7.87 -2.18
C ILE A 168 2.81 -8.17 -1.03
N ALA A 169 3.95 -8.72 -1.35
CA ALA A 169 4.97 -9.05 -0.36
C ALA A 169 5.63 -7.79 0.25
N PRO A 170 6.12 -7.85 1.49
CA PRO A 170 7.00 -6.81 2.03
C PRO A 170 8.20 -6.56 1.12
N LEU A 171 8.65 -5.30 1.04
CA LEU A 171 9.76 -4.87 0.19
C LEU A 171 9.59 -5.26 -1.28
N SER A 172 8.37 -5.30 -1.77
CA SER A 172 8.08 -5.47 -3.19
C SER A 172 7.75 -4.14 -3.85
N VAL A 173 7.98 -4.07 -5.16
CA VAL A 173 7.75 -2.90 -6.01
C VAL A 173 6.59 -3.15 -6.95
N THR A 174 5.70 -2.16 -7.06
CA THR A 174 4.64 -2.09 -8.08
C THR A 174 4.80 -0.81 -8.87
N ASP A 175 4.85 -0.91 -10.20
CA ASP A 175 5.04 0.22 -11.13
C ASP A 175 3.74 0.47 -11.90
N LEU A 176 3.15 1.65 -11.69
CA LEU A 176 1.99 2.13 -12.45
C LEU A 176 2.41 3.32 -13.33
N ARG A 177 1.87 3.38 -14.54
CA ARG A 177 2.17 4.44 -15.51
C ARG A 177 0.91 5.06 -16.08
N PHE A 178 0.87 6.38 -16.12
CA PHE A 178 -0.20 7.17 -16.72
C PHE A 178 0.25 7.66 -18.12
N ASN A 179 -0.55 7.36 -19.13
CA ASN A 179 -0.24 7.71 -20.53
C ASN A 179 -0.94 8.99 -21.02
N GLY A 180 -1.53 9.78 -20.10
CA GLY A 180 -2.34 10.95 -20.42
C GLY A 180 -3.86 10.66 -20.50
N ARG A 181 -4.27 9.37 -20.46
CA ARG A 181 -5.68 8.96 -20.50
C ARG A 181 -6.04 7.97 -19.40
N SER A 182 -5.17 7.00 -19.17
CA SER A 182 -5.41 5.91 -18.21
C SER A 182 -4.13 5.46 -17.55
N TRP A 183 -4.27 4.89 -16.37
CA TRP A 183 -3.21 4.17 -15.68
C TRP A 183 -3.04 2.77 -16.25
N THR A 184 -1.80 2.31 -16.32
CA THR A 184 -1.42 0.96 -16.76
C THR A 184 -0.52 0.33 -15.71
N ALA A 185 -0.83 -0.87 -15.26
CA ALA A 185 0.04 -1.66 -14.39
C ALA A 185 1.17 -2.27 -15.22
N ARG A 186 2.41 -1.82 -15.03
CA ARG A 186 3.58 -2.34 -15.74
C ARG A 186 4.14 -3.58 -15.08
N SER A 187 4.19 -3.57 -13.75
CA SER A 187 4.62 -4.70 -12.94
C SER A 187 4.03 -4.61 -11.54
N SER A 188 3.90 -5.74 -10.85
CA SER A 188 3.43 -5.81 -9.47
C SER A 188 4.17 -6.90 -8.71
N GLY A 189 4.43 -6.65 -7.42
CA GLY A 189 5.02 -7.63 -6.51
C GLY A 189 6.47 -8.01 -6.84
N CYS A 190 7.16 -7.21 -7.68
CA CYS A 190 8.58 -7.48 -7.99
C CYS A 190 9.43 -7.24 -6.75
N PRO A 191 10.35 -8.15 -6.38
CA PRO A 191 11.25 -7.90 -5.27
C PRO A 191 12.05 -6.62 -5.45
N LEU A 192 12.30 -5.91 -4.34
CA LEU A 192 13.18 -4.75 -4.35
C LEU A 192 14.63 -5.23 -4.52
N HIS A 193 15.20 -5.00 -5.70
CA HIS A 193 16.57 -5.39 -6.03
C HIS A 193 17.48 -4.15 -6.16
N ARG A 194 18.81 -4.43 -6.14
CA ARG A 194 19.86 -3.44 -6.45
C ARG A 194 19.69 -2.84 -7.84
#